data_504ff7bd8d3a2f28ee4c346455cfd316
#
_entry.id   504ff7bd8d3a2f28ee4c346455cfd316
#
_cell.length_a   1.000
_cell.length_b   1.000
_cell.length_c   1.000
_cell.angle_alpha   90.00
_cell.angle_beta   90.00
_cell.angle_gamma   90.00
#
_symmetry.space_group_name_H-M   'P 1'
#
loop_
_entity.id
_entity.type
_entity.pdbx_description
1 polymer ?
#
loop_
_entity_poly.entity_id
_entity_poly.type
_entity_poly.pdbx_seq_one_letter_code
_entity_poly.pdbx_strand_id
1 'polypeptide(L)'
;MKSKNDVNFWEPNEIVYKAGDKSASAYLVLDGSAEIISADGVKLNSFGPNELFGEASVVLKTDRTVSVLAGSSGLSAKVITSANLKKRLQKDVFLSALVRKLETRLQAANQQIDTLSKKI
;
A
#
# COMPACT_ATOMS: atom_id res chain seq x y z
N MET A 1 -1.22 -15.73 7.28
CA MET A 1 -0.16 -14.72 7.53
C MET A 1 0.58 -15.08 8.81
N LYS A 2 1.89 -15.00 8.78
CA LYS A 2 2.75 -15.20 9.96
C LYS A 2 3.54 -13.93 10.23
N SER A 3 3.90 -13.67 11.49
CA SER A 3 4.60 -12.44 11.88
C SER A 3 5.79 -12.75 12.77
N LYS A 4 6.93 -12.09 12.50
CA LYS A 4 8.15 -12.20 13.30
C LYS A 4 8.97 -10.92 13.18
N ASN A 5 9.28 -10.27 14.33
CA ASN A 5 10.15 -9.09 14.39
C ASN A 5 9.72 -7.97 13.41
N ASP A 6 8.45 -7.60 13.40
CA ASP A 6 7.86 -6.58 12.52
C ASP A 6 7.86 -6.97 11.03
N VAL A 7 8.14 -8.22 10.71
CA VAL A 7 8.03 -8.75 9.36
C VAL A 7 6.85 -9.71 9.30
N ASN A 8 5.97 -9.46 8.34
CA ASN A 8 4.84 -10.33 8.07
C ASN A 8 5.11 -11.17 6.82
N PHE A 9 4.65 -12.41 6.84
CA PHE A 9 4.80 -13.38 5.75
C PHE A 9 3.42 -13.84 5.30
N TRP A 10 3.15 -13.73 4.00
CA TRP A 10 1.91 -14.19 3.40
C TRP A 10 2.18 -15.28 2.39
N GLU A 11 1.31 -16.30 2.41
CA GLU A 11 1.34 -17.37 1.40
C GLU A 11 0.93 -16.82 0.02
N PRO A 12 1.26 -17.51 -1.08
CA PRO A 12 0.82 -17.09 -2.40
C PRO A 12 -0.69 -16.85 -2.46
N ASN A 13 -1.08 -15.73 -3.03
CA ASN A 13 -2.46 -15.29 -3.21
C ASN A 13 -3.23 -14.98 -1.92
N GLU A 14 -2.56 -14.99 -0.77
CA GLU A 14 -3.19 -14.60 0.50
C GLU A 14 -3.49 -13.09 0.50
N ILE A 15 -4.64 -12.71 1.07
CA ILE A 15 -5.05 -11.31 1.15
C ILE A 15 -4.24 -10.60 2.22
N VAL A 16 -3.60 -9.48 1.85
CA VAL A 16 -2.91 -8.59 2.79
C VAL A 16 -3.91 -7.63 3.43
N TYR A 17 -4.68 -6.94 2.62
CA TYR A 17 -5.82 -6.13 3.07
C TYR A 17 -6.81 -5.93 1.91
N LYS A 18 -8.03 -5.51 2.25
CA LYS A 18 -9.10 -5.27 1.28
C LYS A 18 -9.44 -3.80 1.19
N ALA A 19 -9.91 -3.36 0.03
CA ALA A 19 -10.49 -2.04 -0.14
C ALA A 19 -11.60 -1.84 0.90
N GLY A 20 -11.60 -0.69 1.56
CA GLY A 20 -12.51 -0.37 2.65
C GLY A 20 -11.98 -0.67 4.05
N ASP A 21 -10.91 -1.46 4.18
CA ASP A 21 -10.31 -1.74 5.48
C ASP A 21 -9.68 -0.48 6.07
N LYS A 22 -9.60 -0.44 7.40
CA LYS A 22 -8.89 0.64 8.11
C LYS A 22 -7.40 0.55 7.84
N SER A 23 -6.76 1.68 7.60
CA SER A 23 -5.33 1.74 7.36
C SER A 23 -4.58 1.97 8.68
N ALA A 24 -3.79 0.99 9.10
CA ALA A 24 -3.01 1.06 10.33
C ALA A 24 -1.51 1.10 10.09
N SER A 25 -1.04 0.58 8.95
CA SER A 25 0.39 0.39 8.68
C SER A 25 0.68 0.50 7.19
N ALA A 26 1.90 0.91 6.88
CA ALA A 26 2.50 0.76 5.57
C ALA A 26 3.38 -0.48 5.56
N TYR A 27 3.80 -0.93 4.39
CA TYR A 27 4.57 -2.16 4.23
C TYR A 27 5.71 -1.95 3.25
N LEU A 28 6.92 -2.36 3.65
CA LEU A 28 8.09 -2.38 2.77
C LEU A 28 8.34 -3.81 2.32
N VAL A 29 8.26 -4.07 1.03
CA VAL A 29 8.47 -5.41 0.47
C VAL A 29 9.92 -5.81 0.66
N LEU A 30 10.14 -6.97 1.29
CA LEU A 30 11.48 -7.56 1.48
C LEU A 30 11.73 -8.66 0.46
N ASP A 31 10.72 -9.50 0.18
CA ASP A 31 10.84 -10.62 -0.74
C ASP A 31 9.47 -10.95 -1.32
N GLY A 32 9.44 -11.53 -2.51
CA GLY A 32 8.20 -11.84 -3.21
C GLY A 32 7.59 -10.62 -3.87
N SER A 33 6.27 -10.58 -3.94
CA SER A 33 5.56 -9.47 -4.57
C SER A 33 4.20 -9.23 -3.92
N ALA A 34 3.73 -7.99 -4.07
CA ALA A 34 2.38 -7.59 -3.66
C ALA A 34 1.60 -7.18 -4.91
N GLU A 35 0.41 -7.75 -5.10
CA GLU A 35 -0.45 -7.45 -6.23
C GLU A 35 -1.54 -6.47 -5.81
N ILE A 36 -1.67 -5.36 -6.53
CA ILE A 36 -2.63 -4.31 -6.24
C ILE A 36 -3.88 -4.52 -7.08
N ILE A 37 -5.02 -4.68 -6.41
CA ILE A 37 -6.30 -4.99 -7.05
C ILE A 37 -7.29 -3.87 -6.73
N SER A 38 -7.97 -3.34 -7.76
CA SER A 38 -9.01 -2.34 -7.56
C SER A 38 -10.20 -2.92 -6.79
N ALA A 39 -11.06 -2.04 -6.27
CA ALA A 39 -12.29 -2.47 -5.61
C ALA A 39 -13.17 -3.34 -6.53
N ASP A 40 -13.07 -3.14 -7.84
CA ASP A 40 -13.82 -3.89 -8.85
C ASP A 40 -13.12 -5.20 -9.27
N GLY A 41 -11.98 -5.55 -8.66
CA GLY A 41 -11.29 -6.80 -8.93
C GLY A 41 -10.27 -6.76 -10.07
N VAL A 42 -9.93 -5.58 -10.58
CA VAL A 42 -8.97 -5.42 -11.67
C VAL A 42 -7.56 -5.24 -11.11
N LYS A 43 -6.59 -6.01 -11.62
CA LYS A 43 -5.20 -5.85 -11.25
C LYS A 43 -4.65 -4.53 -11.80
N LEU A 44 -4.20 -3.65 -10.90
CA LEU A 44 -3.70 -2.32 -11.27
C LEU A 44 -2.17 -2.30 -11.40
N ASN A 45 -1.47 -3.00 -10.51
CA ASN A 45 -0.01 -2.94 -10.43
C ASN A 45 0.52 -4.07 -9.56
N SER A 46 1.84 -4.21 -9.52
CA SER A 46 2.50 -5.09 -8.56
C SER A 46 3.75 -4.38 -8.00
N PHE A 47 4.10 -4.72 -6.76
CA PHE A 47 5.28 -4.20 -6.10
C PHE A 47 6.23 -5.34 -5.74
N GLY A 48 7.51 -5.15 -6.05
CA GLY A 48 8.57 -6.09 -5.72
C GLY A 48 9.45 -5.61 -4.57
N PRO A 49 10.59 -6.30 -4.32
CA PRO A 49 11.48 -5.95 -3.21
C PRO A 49 11.92 -4.49 -3.23
N ASN A 50 12.03 -3.92 -2.04
CA ASN A 50 12.42 -2.54 -1.77
C ASN A 50 11.35 -1.50 -2.14
N GLU A 51 10.17 -1.92 -2.55
CA GLU A 51 9.06 -1.02 -2.82
C GLU A 51 8.13 -0.93 -1.62
N LEU A 52 7.57 0.26 -1.41
CA LEU A 52 6.67 0.56 -0.30
C LEU A 52 5.22 0.57 -0.80
N PHE A 53 4.31 -0.04 -0.05
CA PHE A 53 2.88 0.03 -0.38
C PHE A 53 2.03 0.28 0.87
N GLY A 54 0.80 0.76 0.67
CA GLY A 54 -0.14 1.03 1.75
C GLY A 54 0.12 2.32 2.51
N GLU A 55 1.14 3.10 2.13
CA GLU A 55 1.53 4.33 2.81
C GLU A 55 0.56 5.48 2.57
N ALA A 56 -0.03 5.56 1.38
CA ALA A 56 -0.92 6.67 1.02
C ALA A 56 -2.11 6.77 1.98
N SER A 57 -2.79 5.66 2.24
CA SER A 57 -3.94 5.62 3.14
C SER A 57 -3.56 6.00 4.57
N VAL A 58 -2.36 5.61 5.02
CA VAL A 58 -1.87 5.92 6.36
C VAL A 58 -1.57 7.41 6.49
N VAL A 59 -0.84 7.99 5.53
CA VAL A 59 -0.45 9.40 5.54
C VAL A 59 -1.68 10.31 5.40
N LEU A 60 -2.61 9.95 4.53
CA LEU A 60 -3.82 10.74 4.26
C LEU A 60 -4.97 10.44 5.22
N LYS A 61 -4.79 9.48 6.13
CA LYS A 61 -5.79 9.07 7.12
C LYS A 61 -7.11 8.63 6.47
N THR A 62 -7.01 7.89 5.40
CA THR A 62 -8.16 7.33 4.67
C THR A 62 -8.22 5.81 4.85
N ASP A 63 -9.38 5.22 4.59
CA ASP A 63 -9.51 3.78 4.48
C ASP A 63 -8.78 3.29 3.23
N ARG A 64 -8.50 2.00 3.16
CA ARG A 64 -7.85 1.40 1.98
C ARG A 64 -8.74 1.59 0.74
N THR A 65 -8.16 2.09 -0.34
CA THR A 65 -8.88 2.32 -1.59
C THR A 65 -8.77 1.15 -2.56
N VAL A 66 -7.80 0.29 -2.33
CA VAL A 66 -7.55 -0.90 -3.16
C VAL A 66 -7.30 -2.10 -2.25
N SER A 67 -7.41 -3.29 -2.82
CA SER A 67 -7.03 -4.53 -2.15
C SER A 67 -5.60 -4.91 -2.53
N VAL A 68 -4.92 -5.64 -1.64
CA VAL A 68 -3.57 -6.16 -1.91
C VAL A 68 -3.52 -7.63 -1.59
N LEU A 69 -3.00 -8.42 -2.54
CA LEU A 69 -2.77 -9.85 -2.38
C LEU A 69 -1.27 -10.13 -2.46
N ALA A 70 -0.81 -11.16 -1.77
CA ALA A 70 0.52 -11.70 -2.01
C ALA A 70 0.58 -12.27 -3.42
N GLY A 71 1.70 -12.10 -4.11
CA GLY A 71 1.90 -12.64 -5.44
C GLY A 71 2.06 -14.15 -5.47
N SER A 72 2.36 -14.70 -6.63
CA SER A 72 2.46 -16.16 -6.86
C SER A 72 3.60 -16.81 -6.09
N SER A 73 4.61 -16.04 -5.68
CA SER A 73 5.75 -16.51 -4.88
C SER A 73 5.60 -16.21 -3.39
N GLY A 74 4.43 -15.72 -2.98
CA GLY A 74 4.23 -15.24 -1.62
C GLY A 74 4.77 -13.82 -1.45
N LEU A 75 4.78 -13.37 -0.19
CA LEU A 75 5.21 -12.01 0.13
C LEU A 75 5.80 -11.99 1.54
N SER A 76 6.93 -11.34 1.72
CA SER A 76 7.38 -10.91 3.03
C SER A 76 7.59 -9.40 3.01
N ALA A 77 7.10 -8.71 4.04
CA ALA A 77 7.18 -7.26 4.12
C ALA A 77 7.39 -6.81 5.56
N LYS A 78 8.19 -5.76 5.72
CA LYS A 78 8.35 -5.11 7.01
C LYS A 78 7.15 -4.21 7.27
N VAL A 79 6.55 -4.35 8.44
CA VAL A 79 5.40 -3.55 8.87
C VAL A 79 5.91 -2.23 9.44
N ILE A 80 5.41 -1.12 8.91
CA ILE A 80 5.72 0.22 9.38
C ILE A 80 4.43 0.80 9.93
N THR A 81 4.33 0.92 11.26
CA THR A 81 3.13 1.46 11.91
C THR A 81 2.93 2.93 11.56
N SER A 82 1.70 3.42 11.67
CA SER A 82 1.40 4.83 11.42
C SER A 82 2.21 5.76 12.31
N ALA A 83 2.44 5.38 13.57
CA ALA A 83 3.26 6.16 14.51
C ALA A 83 4.72 6.25 14.05
N ASN A 84 5.31 5.13 13.62
CA ASN A 84 6.68 5.10 13.12
C ASN A 84 6.82 5.85 11.79
N LEU A 85 5.84 5.72 10.92
CA LEU A 85 5.83 6.45 9.64
C LEU A 85 5.81 7.96 9.89
N LYS A 86 4.93 8.43 10.79
CA LYS A 86 4.87 9.84 11.16
C LYS A 86 6.17 10.35 11.76
N LYS A 87 6.79 9.56 12.64
CA LYS A 87 8.09 9.92 13.23
C LYS A 87 9.16 10.12 12.16
N ARG A 88 9.25 9.22 11.19
CA ARG A 88 10.22 9.32 10.09
C ARG A 88 9.96 10.53 9.22
N LEU A 89 8.70 10.83 8.92
CA LEU A 89 8.32 11.97 8.10
C LEU A 89 8.57 13.30 8.82
N GLN A 90 8.41 13.34 10.14
CA GLN A 90 8.65 14.55 10.93
C GLN A 90 10.13 14.93 11.04
N LYS A 91 11.04 13.97 10.91
CA LYS A 91 12.49 14.22 10.97
C LYS A 91 13.01 14.94 9.73
N ASP A 92 12.31 14.84 8.61
CA ASP A 92 12.70 15.48 7.36
C ASP A 92 11.47 16.15 6.75
N VAL A 93 11.35 17.46 6.95
CA VAL A 93 10.21 18.25 6.48
C VAL A 93 10.13 18.25 4.96
N PHE A 94 11.28 18.32 4.28
CA PHE A 94 11.32 18.29 2.82
C PHE A 94 10.84 16.95 2.26
N LEU A 95 11.33 15.85 2.80
CA LEU A 95 10.93 14.52 2.38
C LEU A 95 9.44 14.28 2.64
N SER A 96 8.93 14.74 3.78
CA SER A 96 7.51 14.65 4.12
C SER A 96 6.63 15.37 3.09
N ALA A 97 7.01 16.58 2.71
CA ALA A 97 6.29 17.35 1.71
C ALA A 97 6.32 16.70 0.33
N LEU A 98 7.47 16.13 -0.06
CA LEU A 98 7.62 15.42 -1.33
C LEU A 98 6.75 14.16 -1.38
N VAL A 99 6.75 13.36 -0.33
CA VAL A 99 5.95 12.13 -0.24
C VAL A 99 4.46 12.46 -0.34
N ARG A 100 3.99 13.46 0.38
CA ARG A 100 2.58 13.88 0.33
C ARG A 100 2.17 14.32 -1.07
N LYS A 101 3.03 15.06 -1.75
CA LYS A 101 2.77 15.54 -3.11
C LYS A 101 2.64 14.37 -4.10
N LEU A 102 3.51 13.38 -4.01
CA LEU A 102 3.49 12.19 -4.86
C LEU A 102 2.24 11.34 -4.60
N GLU A 103 1.87 11.14 -3.35
CA GLU A 103 0.69 10.36 -2.98
C GLU A 103 -0.62 11.03 -3.43
N THR A 104 -0.71 12.34 -3.30
CA THR A 104 -1.86 13.10 -3.79
C THR A 104 -2.01 12.94 -5.31
N ARG A 105 -0.93 12.96 -6.07
CA ARG A 105 -0.95 12.73 -7.51
C ARG A 105 -1.44 11.32 -7.86
N LEU A 106 -0.96 10.30 -7.13
CA LEU A 106 -1.39 8.92 -7.35
C LEU A 106 -2.89 8.73 -7.09
N GLN A 107 -3.40 9.31 -6.01
CA GLN A 107 -4.83 9.26 -5.71
C GLN A 107 -5.67 9.96 -6.78
N ALA A 108 -5.27 11.14 -7.21
CA ALA A 108 -5.96 11.88 -8.26
C ALA A 108 -5.97 11.08 -9.58
N ALA A 109 -4.87 10.47 -9.97
CA ALA A 109 -4.77 9.64 -11.16
C ALA A 109 -5.70 8.41 -11.05
N ASN A 110 -5.72 7.73 -9.92
CA ASN A 110 -6.59 6.58 -9.69
C ASN A 110 -8.06 6.97 -9.75
N GLN A 111 -8.45 8.09 -9.19
CA GLN A 111 -9.82 8.61 -9.25
C GLN A 111 -10.23 8.95 -10.69
N GLN A 112 -9.35 9.53 -11.48
CA GLN A 112 -9.61 9.82 -12.89
C GLN A 112 -9.83 8.54 -13.70
N ILE A 113 -9.01 7.52 -13.48
CA ILE A 113 -9.15 6.22 -14.14
C ILE A 113 -10.50 5.59 -13.81
N ASP A 114 -10.89 5.57 -12.54
CA ASP A 114 -12.17 5.02 -12.10
C ASP A 114 -13.34 5.78 -12.72
N THR A 115 -13.27 7.12 -12.78
CA THR A 115 -14.31 7.94 -13.38
C THR A 115 -14.44 7.67 -14.88
N LEU A 116 -13.33 7.55 -15.59
CA LEU A 116 -13.34 7.22 -17.03
C LEU A 116 -13.90 5.82 -17.27
N SER A 117 -13.53 4.85 -16.46
CA SER A 117 -14.04 3.48 -16.56
C SER A 117 -15.56 3.41 -16.37
N LYS A 118 -16.10 4.22 -15.46
CA LYS A 118 -17.54 4.27 -15.21
C LYS A 118 -18.33 4.96 -16.32
N LYS A 119 -17.70 5.81 -17.12
CA LYS A 119 -18.34 6.50 -18.24
C LYS A 119 -18.35 5.68 -19.53
N ILE A 120 -17.54 4.68 -19.59
CA ILE A 120 -17.45 3.78 -20.74
C ILE A 120 -18.37 2.58 -20.57
#